data_f1447175eb7e371fabd777cb2f7aa907
#
_entry.id   f1447175eb7e371fabd777cb2f7aa907
#
_cell.length_a   1.000
_cell.length_b   1.000
_cell.length_c   1.000
_cell.angle_alpha   90.00
_cell.angle_beta   90.00
_cell.angle_gamma   90.00
#
_symmetry.space_group_name_H-M   'P 1'
#
loop_
_entity.id
_entity.type
_entity.pdbx_description
1 polymer ?
#
loop_
_entity_poly.entity_id
_entity_poly.type
_entity_poly.pdbx_seq_one_letter_code
_entity_poly.pdbx_strand_id
1 'polypeptide(L)'
;MSALRGLADVLYRRPNLYLALLLIPPLTWFGAIYLGSLLNLLWQGFYTFDDFTMAVTPDLTLGNFAALFNPSNFDIILRTLGMAVAVSLASAVLAFPIAYYMARYTRGKTKAFFYIAVMMPMWASYIVKTYAWTLLLAKGGVAQWFVHQLHLDALLQAVLTVPGVGGSTLSTSHLGRFMVFVYIWLP
;
A
#
# COMPACT_ATOMS: atom_id res chain seq x y z
N MET A 1 -37.19 21.87 21.15
CA MET A 1 -36.30 21.05 22.01
C MET A 1 -36.89 19.68 22.39
N SER A 2 -38.20 19.49 22.39
CA SER A 2 -38.87 18.21 22.70
C SER A 2 -38.68 17.10 21.65
N ALA A 3 -38.69 17.45 20.37
CA ALA A 3 -38.52 16.48 19.27
C ALA A 3 -37.13 15.83 19.24
N LEU A 4 -36.07 16.57 19.51
CA LEU A 4 -34.71 16.05 19.59
C LEU A 4 -34.50 15.07 20.76
N ARG A 5 -35.15 15.33 21.88
CA ARG A 5 -35.12 14.41 23.04
C ARG A 5 -35.87 13.12 22.74
N GLY A 6 -37.01 13.19 22.03
CA GLY A 6 -37.74 12.01 21.62
C GLY A 6 -36.96 11.11 20.64
N LEU A 7 -36.24 11.73 19.68
CA LEU A 7 -35.35 11.01 18.78
C LEU A 7 -34.17 10.36 19.52
N ALA A 8 -33.57 11.06 20.48
CA ALA A 8 -32.49 10.53 21.29
C ALA A 8 -32.94 9.32 22.12
N ASP A 9 -34.15 9.37 22.70
CA ASP A 9 -34.73 8.27 23.47
C ASP A 9 -35.03 7.04 22.63
N VAL A 10 -35.55 7.22 21.41
CA VAL A 10 -35.81 6.11 20.48
C VAL A 10 -34.48 5.47 20.03
N LEU A 11 -33.46 6.27 19.73
CA LEU A 11 -32.14 5.80 19.34
C LEU A 11 -31.44 5.04 20.49
N TYR A 12 -31.57 5.53 21.72
CA TYR A 12 -31.00 4.89 22.90
C TYR A 12 -31.67 3.54 23.20
N ARG A 13 -32.99 3.44 23.01
CA ARG A 13 -33.75 2.20 23.24
C ARG A 13 -33.56 1.15 22.15
N ARG A 14 -33.07 1.54 20.95
CA ARG A 14 -32.87 0.63 19.82
C ARG A 14 -31.42 0.73 19.32
N PRO A 15 -30.47 0.05 19.96
CA PRO A 15 -29.05 0.13 19.60
C PRO A 15 -28.77 -0.28 18.14
N ASN A 16 -29.55 -1.23 17.60
CA ASN A 16 -29.41 -1.66 16.20
C ASN A 16 -29.81 -0.55 15.20
N LEU A 17 -30.80 0.26 15.54
CA LEU A 17 -31.23 1.38 14.71
C LEU A 17 -30.21 2.52 14.75
N TYR A 18 -29.62 2.79 15.90
CA TYR A 18 -28.52 3.75 16.05
C TYR A 18 -27.29 3.31 15.23
N LEU A 19 -26.92 2.04 15.34
CA LEU A 19 -25.82 1.44 14.60
C LEU A 19 -26.06 1.48 13.09
N ALA A 20 -27.27 1.15 12.64
CA ALA A 20 -27.66 1.22 11.24
C ALA A 20 -27.57 2.66 10.69
N LEU A 21 -28.09 3.66 11.42
CA LEU A 21 -28.02 5.07 11.05
C LEU A 21 -26.59 5.59 10.96
N LEU A 22 -25.71 5.10 11.83
CA LEU A 22 -24.29 5.47 11.83
C LEU A 22 -23.54 4.82 10.66
N LEU A 23 -23.87 3.57 10.32
CA LEU A 23 -23.18 2.78 9.31
C LEU A 23 -23.71 3.00 7.89
N ILE A 24 -24.99 3.32 7.72
CA ILE A 24 -25.60 3.49 6.39
C ILE A 24 -24.87 4.55 5.55
N PRO A 25 -24.57 5.78 6.01
CA PRO A 25 -23.88 6.76 5.18
C PRO A 25 -22.51 6.29 4.68
N PRO A 26 -21.57 5.82 5.54
CA PRO A 26 -20.26 5.37 5.07
C PRO A 26 -20.35 4.10 4.22
N LEU A 27 -21.25 3.17 4.54
CA LEU A 27 -21.42 1.95 3.75
C LEU A 27 -22.06 2.25 2.39
N THR A 28 -23.02 3.18 2.32
CA THR A 28 -23.60 3.61 1.04
C THR A 28 -22.54 4.29 0.18
N TRP A 29 -21.74 5.16 0.75
CA TRP A 29 -20.63 5.79 0.04
C TRP A 29 -19.61 4.76 -0.48
N PHE A 30 -19.19 3.86 0.39
CA PHE A 30 -18.27 2.78 0.03
C PHE A 30 -18.87 1.84 -1.04
N GLY A 31 -20.12 1.41 -0.86
CA GLY A 31 -20.81 0.51 -1.79
C GLY A 31 -21.10 1.17 -3.14
N ALA A 32 -21.67 2.38 -3.14
CA ALA A 32 -22.08 3.04 -4.37
C ALA A 32 -20.90 3.61 -5.16
N ILE A 33 -19.97 4.29 -4.49
CA ILE A 33 -18.88 4.98 -5.19
C ILE A 33 -17.67 4.05 -5.37
N TYR A 34 -17.17 3.44 -4.31
CA TYR A 34 -15.97 2.62 -4.40
C TYR A 34 -16.24 1.27 -5.11
N LEU A 35 -17.17 0.47 -4.58
CA LEU A 35 -17.50 -0.81 -5.22
C LEU A 35 -18.16 -0.62 -6.58
N GLY A 36 -19.02 0.40 -6.75
CA GLY A 36 -19.62 0.74 -8.03
C GLY A 36 -18.60 1.08 -9.11
N SER A 37 -17.56 1.88 -8.78
CA SER A 37 -16.48 2.18 -9.72
C SER A 37 -15.63 0.95 -10.05
N LEU A 38 -15.34 0.10 -9.08
CA LEU A 38 -14.61 -1.17 -9.33
C LEU A 38 -15.42 -2.12 -10.22
N LEU A 39 -16.71 -2.26 -9.97
CA LEU A 39 -17.60 -3.07 -10.82
C LEU A 39 -17.68 -2.51 -12.24
N ASN A 40 -17.72 -1.19 -12.38
CA ASN A 40 -17.71 -0.56 -13.70
C ASN A 40 -16.37 -0.80 -14.43
N LEU A 41 -15.23 -0.72 -13.75
CA LEU A 41 -13.93 -1.08 -14.32
C LEU A 41 -13.87 -2.55 -14.74
N LEU A 42 -14.40 -3.44 -13.89
CA LEU A 42 -14.48 -4.86 -14.21
C LEU A 42 -15.38 -5.09 -15.44
N TRP A 43 -16.51 -4.38 -15.54
CA TRP A 43 -17.40 -4.43 -16.69
C TRP A 43 -16.72 -3.94 -17.96
N GLN A 44 -15.96 -2.84 -17.88
CA GLN A 44 -15.16 -2.34 -19.01
C GLN A 44 -14.08 -3.34 -19.45
N GLY A 45 -13.60 -4.21 -18.56
CA GLY A 45 -12.68 -5.29 -18.90
C GLY A 45 -13.22 -6.30 -19.93
N PHE A 46 -14.54 -6.34 -20.11
CA PHE A 46 -15.19 -7.16 -21.16
C PHE A 46 -15.28 -6.46 -22.51
N TYR A 47 -14.93 -5.17 -22.60
CA TYR A 47 -14.98 -4.42 -23.86
C TYR A 47 -13.70 -4.59 -24.66
N THR A 48 -13.82 -4.56 -25.98
CA THR A 48 -12.68 -4.61 -26.90
C THR A 48 -12.03 -3.24 -27.01
N PHE A 49 -10.70 -3.20 -26.96
CA PHE A 49 -9.93 -2.00 -27.27
C PHE A 49 -9.49 -2.06 -28.73
N ASP A 50 -9.86 -1.04 -29.51
CA ASP A 50 -9.43 -0.91 -30.89
C ASP A 50 -8.12 -0.09 -30.94
N ASP A 51 -7.03 -0.74 -31.31
CA ASP A 51 -5.70 -0.13 -31.41
C ASP A 51 -5.61 0.95 -32.49
N PHE A 52 -6.49 0.94 -33.51
CA PHE A 52 -6.49 1.94 -34.58
C PHE A 52 -7.17 3.24 -34.15
N THR A 53 -8.32 3.12 -33.52
CA THR A 53 -9.10 4.30 -33.09
C THR A 53 -8.72 4.76 -31.69
N MET A 54 -7.88 3.99 -30.97
CA MET A 54 -7.55 4.21 -29.56
C MET A 54 -8.81 4.37 -28.67
N ALA A 55 -9.89 3.70 -29.07
CA ALA A 55 -11.17 3.78 -28.39
C ALA A 55 -11.64 2.42 -27.88
N VAL A 56 -12.41 2.46 -26.80
CA VAL A 56 -13.07 1.27 -26.26
C VAL A 56 -14.38 1.07 -27.02
N THR A 57 -14.53 -0.06 -27.70
CA THR A 57 -15.77 -0.45 -28.38
C THR A 57 -16.61 -1.35 -27.46
N PRO A 58 -17.95 -1.21 -27.49
CA PRO A 58 -18.84 -1.99 -26.62
C PRO A 58 -18.98 -3.46 -27.03
N ASP A 59 -18.09 -3.98 -27.87
CA ASP A 59 -18.07 -5.38 -28.27
C ASP A 59 -17.52 -6.23 -27.13
N LEU A 60 -18.34 -7.15 -26.65
CA LEU A 60 -17.98 -8.02 -25.52
C LEU A 60 -16.94 -9.07 -25.91
N THR A 61 -15.84 -9.10 -25.19
CA THR A 61 -14.75 -10.06 -25.38
C THR A 61 -14.23 -10.59 -24.04
N LEU A 62 -13.76 -11.81 -24.06
CA LEU A 62 -12.95 -12.40 -22.97
C LEU A 62 -11.45 -12.31 -23.27
N GLY A 63 -11.07 -11.71 -24.39
CA GLY A 63 -9.67 -11.60 -24.84
C GLY A 63 -8.77 -10.90 -23.81
N ASN A 64 -9.26 -9.86 -23.16
CA ASN A 64 -8.52 -9.14 -22.12
C ASN A 64 -8.19 -10.03 -20.92
N PHE A 65 -9.13 -10.89 -20.52
CA PHE A 65 -8.91 -11.84 -19.43
C PHE A 65 -7.98 -12.98 -19.86
N ALA A 66 -8.10 -13.45 -21.11
CA ALA A 66 -7.17 -14.43 -21.65
C ALA A 66 -5.74 -13.88 -21.74
N ALA A 67 -5.57 -12.59 -22.06
CA ALA A 67 -4.27 -11.93 -22.09
C ALA A 67 -3.55 -11.92 -20.72
N LEU A 68 -4.26 -12.01 -19.59
CA LEU A 68 -3.66 -12.13 -18.27
C LEU A 68 -2.85 -13.42 -18.11
N PHE A 69 -3.23 -14.48 -18.83
CA PHE A 69 -2.55 -15.77 -18.79
C PHE A 69 -1.38 -15.87 -19.78
N ASN A 70 -1.09 -14.81 -20.53
CA ASN A 70 0.15 -14.76 -21.31
C ASN A 70 1.36 -14.89 -20.38
N PRO A 71 2.40 -15.66 -20.75
CA PRO A 71 3.56 -15.92 -19.88
C PRO A 71 4.19 -14.66 -19.32
N SER A 72 4.29 -13.60 -20.12
CA SER A 72 4.86 -12.30 -19.68
C SER A 72 4.01 -11.62 -18.62
N ASN A 73 2.69 -11.58 -18.79
CA ASN A 73 1.76 -10.96 -17.84
C ASN A 73 1.66 -11.79 -16.56
N PHE A 74 1.64 -13.10 -16.69
CA PHE A 74 1.59 -14.02 -15.56
C PHE A 74 2.86 -13.91 -14.67
N ASP A 75 4.03 -13.80 -15.27
CA ASP A 75 5.29 -13.56 -14.55
C ASP A 75 5.24 -12.24 -13.75
N ILE A 76 4.72 -11.16 -14.37
CA ILE A 76 4.54 -9.86 -13.68
C ILE A 76 3.57 -9.99 -12.50
N ILE A 77 2.45 -10.68 -12.68
CA ILE A 77 1.46 -10.91 -11.63
C ILE A 77 2.08 -11.66 -10.46
N LEU A 78 2.81 -12.76 -10.72
CA LEU A 78 3.47 -13.55 -9.68
C LEU A 78 4.52 -12.74 -8.91
N ARG A 79 5.35 -11.97 -9.61
CA ARG A 79 6.35 -11.11 -8.97
C ARG A 79 5.71 -10.03 -8.11
N THR A 80 4.64 -9.41 -8.60
CA THR A 80 3.90 -8.38 -7.85
C THR A 80 3.23 -8.97 -6.62
N LEU A 81 2.57 -10.12 -6.76
CA LEU A 81 1.94 -10.82 -5.65
C LEU A 81 2.98 -11.26 -4.60
N GLY A 82 4.10 -11.85 -5.05
CA GLY A 82 5.20 -12.23 -4.17
C GLY A 82 5.77 -11.05 -3.40
N MET A 83 5.99 -9.92 -4.09
CA MET A 83 6.42 -8.67 -3.45
C MET A 83 5.38 -8.16 -2.43
N ALA A 84 4.10 -8.17 -2.77
CA ALA A 84 3.04 -7.72 -1.87
C ALA A 84 2.97 -8.58 -0.59
N VAL A 85 3.05 -9.90 -0.73
CA VAL A 85 3.08 -10.84 0.41
C VAL A 85 4.33 -10.61 1.27
N ALA A 86 5.51 -10.51 0.64
CA ALA A 86 6.76 -10.28 1.34
C ALA A 86 6.75 -8.95 2.13
N VAL A 87 6.29 -7.87 1.51
CA VAL A 87 6.16 -6.55 2.16
C VAL A 87 5.17 -6.61 3.32
N SER A 88 4.01 -7.24 3.12
CA SER A 88 2.99 -7.35 4.18
C SER A 88 3.51 -8.13 5.39
N LEU A 89 4.17 -9.25 5.16
CA LEU A 89 4.77 -10.05 6.24
C LEU A 89 5.89 -9.30 6.96
N ALA A 90 6.81 -8.67 6.21
CA ALA A 90 7.90 -7.89 6.78
C ALA A 90 7.37 -6.71 7.60
N SER A 91 6.37 -5.97 7.06
CA SER A 91 5.74 -4.87 7.78
C SER A 91 5.06 -5.34 9.07
N ALA A 92 4.33 -6.46 9.03
CA ALA A 92 3.69 -7.03 10.21
C ALA A 92 4.73 -7.45 11.27
N VAL A 93 5.82 -8.13 10.86
CA VAL A 93 6.89 -8.57 11.75
C VAL A 93 7.61 -7.40 12.40
N LEU A 94 7.82 -6.30 11.67
CA LEU A 94 8.48 -5.10 12.21
C LEU A 94 7.52 -4.22 13.02
N ALA A 95 6.28 -4.04 12.56
CA ALA A 95 5.30 -3.20 13.23
C ALA A 95 4.81 -3.80 14.56
N PHE A 96 4.65 -5.13 14.63
CA PHE A 96 4.15 -5.79 15.83
C PHE A 96 5.00 -5.52 17.09
N PRO A 97 6.33 -5.72 17.10
CA PRO A 97 7.15 -5.44 18.28
C PRO A 97 7.17 -3.95 18.65
N ILE A 98 7.15 -3.06 17.65
CA ILE A 98 7.09 -1.61 17.88
C ILE A 98 5.76 -1.25 18.54
N ALA A 99 4.64 -1.68 17.99
CA ALA A 99 3.30 -1.43 18.54
C ALA A 99 3.14 -2.05 19.93
N TYR A 100 3.62 -3.27 20.14
CA TYR A 100 3.59 -3.94 21.43
C TYR A 100 4.40 -3.18 22.48
N TYR A 101 5.62 -2.75 22.12
CA TYR A 101 6.46 -1.94 23.01
C TYR A 101 5.77 -0.62 23.35
N MET A 102 5.22 0.07 22.37
CA MET A 102 4.48 1.32 22.56
C MET A 102 3.26 1.15 23.48
N ALA A 103 2.52 0.06 23.33
CA ALA A 103 1.31 -0.18 24.12
C ALA A 103 1.64 -0.58 25.58
N ARG A 104 2.67 -1.40 25.78
CA ARG A 104 2.93 -2.07 27.06
C ARG A 104 3.94 -1.34 27.94
N TYR A 105 4.99 -0.78 27.34
CA TYR A 105 6.14 -0.27 28.07
C TYR A 105 6.28 1.25 28.09
N THR A 106 5.63 1.97 27.14
CA THR A 106 5.79 3.42 27.08
C THR A 106 4.69 4.15 27.86
N ARG A 107 5.08 5.22 28.57
CA ARG A 107 4.19 6.09 29.34
C ARG A 107 4.58 7.57 29.18
N GLY A 108 3.62 8.47 29.34
CA GLY A 108 3.87 9.91 29.35
C GLY A 108 4.52 10.43 28.07
N LYS A 109 5.60 11.19 28.21
CA LYS A 109 6.30 11.85 27.09
C LYS A 109 6.91 10.86 26.09
N THR A 110 7.40 9.71 26.56
CA THR A 110 7.96 8.66 25.70
C THR A 110 6.90 8.07 24.78
N LYS A 111 5.70 7.85 25.30
CA LYS A 111 4.55 7.39 24.49
C LYS A 111 4.20 8.40 23.41
N ALA A 112 4.10 9.69 23.78
CA ALA A 112 3.82 10.76 22.82
C ALA A 112 4.89 10.86 21.73
N PHE A 113 6.17 10.73 22.06
CA PHE A 113 7.27 10.71 21.11
C PHE A 113 7.12 9.57 20.07
N PHE A 114 6.85 8.35 20.52
CA PHE A 114 6.66 7.22 19.61
C PHE A 114 5.43 7.41 18.70
N TYR A 115 4.31 7.93 19.21
CA TYR A 115 3.15 8.24 18.38
C TYR A 115 3.49 9.25 17.28
N ILE A 116 4.18 10.33 17.63
CA ILE A 116 4.60 11.35 16.67
C ILE A 116 5.58 10.74 15.64
N ALA A 117 6.55 9.95 16.09
CA ALA A 117 7.54 9.32 15.21
C ALA A 117 6.91 8.38 14.18
N VAL A 118 5.87 7.62 14.57
CA VAL A 118 5.13 6.73 13.67
C VAL A 118 4.20 7.52 12.74
N MET A 119 3.55 8.58 13.26
CA MET A 119 2.63 9.40 12.48
C MET A 119 3.33 10.31 11.47
N MET A 120 4.55 10.78 11.78
CA MET A 120 5.28 11.72 10.93
C MET A 120 5.48 11.24 9.48
N PRO A 121 5.85 9.98 9.21
CA PRO A 121 5.94 9.47 7.85
C PRO A 121 4.61 9.48 7.10
N MET A 122 3.48 9.37 7.80
CA MET A 122 2.15 9.38 7.17
C MET A 122 1.77 10.75 6.61
N TRP A 123 2.27 11.83 7.21
CA TRP A 123 1.98 13.21 6.78
C TRP A 123 2.74 13.61 5.52
N ALA A 124 3.86 12.96 5.23
CA ALA A 124 4.60 13.23 4.01
C ALA A 124 3.85 12.69 2.78
N SER A 125 3.78 13.48 1.70
CA SER A 125 3.20 13.06 0.43
C SER A 125 3.90 11.81 -0.10
N TYR A 126 3.13 10.91 -0.72
CA TYR A 126 3.67 9.70 -1.36
C TYR A 126 4.77 10.01 -2.38
N ILE A 127 4.55 11.04 -3.20
CA ILE A 127 5.52 11.48 -4.21
C ILE A 127 6.83 11.91 -3.54
N VAL A 128 6.76 12.73 -2.51
CA VAL A 128 7.96 13.20 -1.77
C VAL A 128 8.73 12.02 -1.17
N LYS A 129 8.03 11.07 -0.56
CA LYS A 129 8.66 9.84 -0.03
C LYS A 129 9.37 9.05 -1.11
N THR A 130 8.71 8.84 -2.25
CA THR A 130 9.28 8.08 -3.38
C THR A 130 10.53 8.75 -3.93
N TYR A 131 10.51 10.07 -4.15
CA TYR A 131 11.69 10.81 -4.60
C TYR A 131 12.83 10.77 -3.57
N ALA A 132 12.52 11.00 -2.29
CA ALA A 132 13.53 10.94 -1.24
C ALA A 132 14.23 9.58 -1.20
N TRP A 133 13.46 8.48 -1.25
CA TRP A 133 14.03 7.14 -1.28
C TRP A 133 14.82 6.85 -2.56
N THR A 134 14.37 7.34 -3.71
CA THR A 134 15.13 7.20 -4.97
C THR A 134 16.49 7.85 -4.86
N LEU A 135 16.59 9.05 -4.28
CA LEU A 135 17.86 9.74 -4.05
C LEU A 135 18.72 9.06 -2.99
N LEU A 136 18.11 8.61 -1.88
CA LEU A 136 18.84 7.90 -0.81
C LEU A 136 19.48 6.59 -1.30
N LEU A 137 18.77 5.86 -2.18
CA LEU A 137 19.21 4.57 -2.73
C LEU A 137 19.96 4.70 -4.05
N ALA A 138 20.11 5.90 -4.61
CA ALA A 138 20.86 6.15 -5.85
C ALA A 138 22.32 5.75 -5.73
N LYS A 139 22.98 5.57 -6.88
CA LYS A 139 24.42 5.37 -6.92
C LYS A 139 25.13 6.61 -6.34
N GLY A 140 25.97 6.43 -5.32
CA GLY A 140 26.56 7.52 -4.56
C GLY A 140 25.64 8.19 -3.54
N GLY A 141 24.42 7.67 -3.34
CA GLY A 141 23.49 8.14 -2.32
C GLY A 141 23.89 7.74 -0.90
N VAL A 142 23.12 8.27 0.07
CA VAL A 142 23.40 8.10 1.50
C VAL A 142 23.45 6.62 1.91
N ALA A 143 22.57 5.78 1.36
CA ALA A 143 22.56 4.34 1.66
C ALA A 143 23.87 3.67 1.22
N GLN A 144 24.37 3.99 0.02
CA GLN A 144 25.63 3.44 -0.47
C GLN A 144 26.82 3.97 0.33
N TRP A 145 26.78 5.22 0.77
CA TRP A 145 27.81 5.78 1.65
C TRP A 145 27.89 5.01 2.98
N PHE A 146 26.74 4.71 3.62
CA PHE A 146 26.70 3.88 4.83
C PHE A 146 27.26 2.48 4.61
N VAL A 147 26.87 1.83 3.51
CA VAL A 147 27.38 0.49 3.14
C VAL A 147 28.90 0.51 2.98
N HIS A 148 29.44 1.54 2.33
CA HIS A 148 30.88 1.73 2.15
C HIS A 148 31.59 1.95 3.50
N GLN A 149 31.00 2.80 4.37
CA GLN A 149 31.59 3.06 5.70
C GLN A 149 31.62 1.82 6.59
N LEU A 150 30.67 0.90 6.40
CA LEU A 150 30.60 -0.38 7.10
C LEU A 150 31.41 -1.49 6.44
N HIS A 151 32.14 -1.20 5.35
CA HIS A 151 32.89 -2.17 4.54
C HIS A 151 32.03 -3.34 4.01
N LEU A 152 30.74 -3.06 3.71
CA LEU A 152 29.78 -4.05 3.21
C LEU A 152 29.60 -3.99 1.68
N ASP A 153 30.52 -3.36 0.94
CA ASP A 153 30.43 -3.22 -0.51
C ASP A 153 30.33 -4.55 -1.25
N ALA A 154 31.11 -5.55 -0.80
CA ALA A 154 31.08 -6.90 -1.37
C ALA A 154 29.69 -7.55 -1.22
N LEU A 155 29.05 -7.37 -0.06
CA LEU A 155 27.71 -7.88 0.21
C LEU A 155 26.66 -7.17 -0.63
N LEU A 156 26.79 -5.84 -0.76
CA LEU A 156 25.91 -5.07 -1.63
C LEU A 156 26.01 -5.52 -3.08
N GLN A 157 27.22 -5.68 -3.61
CA GLN A 157 27.44 -6.17 -4.97
C GLN A 157 26.90 -7.58 -5.16
N ALA A 158 27.12 -8.49 -4.20
CA ALA A 158 26.57 -9.83 -4.26
C ALA A 158 25.05 -9.83 -4.36
N VAL A 159 24.36 -8.97 -3.59
CA VAL A 159 22.89 -8.82 -3.65
C VAL A 159 22.42 -8.21 -4.96
N LEU A 160 23.14 -7.21 -5.48
CA LEU A 160 22.77 -6.55 -6.75
C LEU A 160 22.97 -7.45 -7.97
N THR A 161 23.84 -8.46 -7.88
CA THR A 161 24.09 -9.42 -8.97
C THR A 161 23.10 -10.60 -8.96
N VAL A 162 22.28 -10.77 -7.92
CA VAL A 162 21.30 -11.86 -7.85
C VAL A 162 20.25 -11.70 -8.94
N PRO A 163 20.07 -12.70 -9.84
CA PRO A 163 19.06 -12.65 -10.89
C PRO A 163 17.65 -12.53 -10.28
N GLY A 164 16.85 -11.58 -10.76
CA GLY A 164 15.47 -11.37 -10.31
C GLY A 164 15.30 -10.58 -9.01
N VAL A 165 16.37 -10.28 -8.26
CA VAL A 165 16.33 -9.46 -7.04
C VAL A 165 17.19 -8.21 -7.19
N GLY A 166 18.30 -8.34 -7.87
CA GLY A 166 19.29 -7.28 -8.09
C GLY A 166 18.85 -6.22 -9.11
N GLY A 167 19.79 -5.33 -9.41
CA GLY A 167 19.61 -4.24 -10.37
C GLY A 167 20.92 -3.47 -10.52
N SER A 168 20.95 -2.47 -11.39
CA SER A 168 22.14 -1.63 -11.59
C SER A 168 22.49 -0.78 -10.36
N THR A 169 21.50 -0.48 -9.54
CA THR A 169 21.64 0.27 -8.28
C THR A 169 20.61 -0.23 -7.26
N LEU A 170 20.78 0.14 -5.98
CA LEU A 170 19.76 -0.17 -4.97
C LEU A 170 18.38 0.42 -5.33
N SER A 171 18.32 1.63 -5.90
CA SER A 171 17.05 2.26 -6.26
C SER A 171 16.29 1.52 -7.37
N THR A 172 16.99 0.85 -8.28
CA THR A 172 16.39 0.08 -9.38
C THR A 172 16.15 -1.39 -9.03
N SER A 173 16.76 -1.87 -7.94
CA SER A 173 16.65 -3.26 -7.50
C SER A 173 15.28 -3.56 -6.87
N HIS A 174 14.88 -4.84 -6.92
CA HIS A 174 13.71 -5.31 -6.19
C HIS A 174 13.87 -5.19 -4.68
N LEU A 175 15.10 -5.33 -4.16
CA LEU A 175 15.40 -5.13 -2.75
C LEU A 175 15.15 -3.68 -2.31
N GLY A 176 15.62 -2.70 -3.11
CA GLY A 176 15.36 -1.29 -2.81
C GLY A 176 13.87 -0.96 -2.81
N ARG A 177 13.12 -1.47 -3.80
CA ARG A 177 11.65 -1.34 -3.83
C ARG A 177 10.98 -1.97 -2.62
N PHE A 178 11.42 -3.15 -2.21
CA PHE A 178 10.95 -3.82 -1.00
C PHE A 178 11.16 -2.96 0.24
N MET A 179 12.35 -2.40 0.44
CA MET A 179 12.65 -1.51 1.58
C MET A 179 11.75 -0.28 1.61
N VAL A 180 11.54 0.35 0.44
CA VAL A 180 10.66 1.52 0.30
C VAL A 180 9.22 1.17 0.66
N PHE A 181 8.70 0.05 0.15
CA PHE A 181 7.34 -0.38 0.44
C PHE A 181 7.16 -0.75 1.91
N VAL A 182 8.11 -1.45 2.52
CA VAL A 182 8.06 -1.73 3.97
C VAL A 182 8.02 -0.43 4.77
N TYR A 183 8.86 0.56 4.44
CA TYR A 183 8.82 1.88 5.10
C TYR A 183 7.47 2.59 4.93
N ILE A 184 6.86 2.52 3.75
CA ILE A 184 5.58 3.18 3.47
C ILE A 184 4.43 2.52 4.23
N TRP A 185 4.45 1.20 4.36
CA TRP A 185 3.35 0.41 4.94
C TRP A 185 3.57 0.01 6.41
N LEU A 186 4.73 0.35 7.00
CA LEU A 186 5.05 0.04 8.39
C LEU A 186 4.18 0.81 9.40
N PRO A 187 3.85 2.12 9.21
CA PRO A 187 2.95 2.84 10.12
C PRO A 187 1.53 2.34 10.07
#